data_75067a765eddfc09ee7d5deab6fc5db4
#
_entry.id   75067a765eddfc09ee7d5deab6fc5db4
#
_cell.length_a   1.000
_cell.length_b   1.000
_cell.length_c   1.000
_cell.angle_alpha   90.00
_cell.angle_beta   90.00
_cell.angle_gamma   90.00
#
_symmetry.space_group_name_H-M   'P 1'
#
loop_
_entity.id
_entity.type
_entity.pdbx_description
1 polymer ?
#
loop_
_entity_poly.entity_id
_entity_poly.type
_entity_poly.pdbx_seq_one_letter_code
_entity_poly.pdbx_strand_id
1 'polypeptide(L)'
;MSVAKRVGAALAPHVTQIAPNLSAAFVHQALDKAITGVGRLPGAAAAADKQLAENDGDLDRGTHDVIENHVRYAGLQGFATNIGGLVTMAFTVPTNITGLALIQCRMVAGIVHLRGYDLDDPRTRAAILTCLLDEDRIKKLVLPGTPMEIASAQVFDSTLNTTLTNEVASELITRAAGKRLATTIGRRTPVVGGVVGASADAFVTWKIGRYVDREFLPRAGRQWRKRR
;
A
#
# COMPACT_ATOMS: atom_id res chain seq x y z
N MET A 1 -19.50 21.29 11.17
CA MET A 1 -18.16 20.95 10.64
C MET A 1 -17.38 20.23 11.74
N SER A 2 -16.99 18.97 11.50
CA SER A 2 -16.30 18.11 12.49
C SER A 2 -14.93 18.70 12.90
N VAL A 3 -14.57 18.54 14.17
CA VAL A 3 -13.26 18.95 14.74
C VAL A 3 -12.10 18.38 13.92
N ALA A 4 -12.24 17.15 13.41
CA ALA A 4 -11.25 16.51 12.52
C ALA A 4 -10.98 17.30 11.22
N LYS A 5 -12.00 17.97 10.68
CA LYS A 5 -11.86 18.77 9.45
C LYS A 5 -11.14 20.11 9.70
N ARG A 6 -11.29 20.69 10.89
CA ARG A 6 -10.57 21.91 11.31
C ARG A 6 -9.10 21.62 11.63
N VAL A 7 -8.82 20.51 12.29
CA VAL A 7 -7.46 20.08 12.60
C VAL A 7 -6.70 19.72 11.30
N GLY A 8 -7.34 19.03 10.34
CA GLY A 8 -6.72 18.73 9.04
C GLY A 8 -6.38 19.98 8.23
N ALA A 9 -7.26 20.98 8.21
CA ALA A 9 -7.02 22.24 7.47
C ALA A 9 -5.92 23.12 8.12
N ALA A 10 -5.80 23.10 9.45
CA ALA A 10 -4.76 23.83 10.17
C ALA A 10 -3.37 23.18 10.07
N LEU A 11 -3.32 21.87 9.82
CA LEU A 11 -2.07 21.11 9.72
C LEU A 11 -1.53 21.02 8.28
N ALA A 12 -2.33 21.30 7.27
CA ALA A 12 -1.91 21.20 5.87
C ALA A 12 -0.60 21.94 5.53
N PRO A 13 -0.36 23.18 5.97
CA PRO A 13 0.91 23.86 5.70
C PRO A 13 2.10 23.32 6.51
N HIS A 14 1.86 22.66 7.64
CA HIS A 14 2.94 22.09 8.46
C HIS A 14 3.29 20.65 8.08
N VAL A 15 2.42 19.95 7.39
CA VAL A 15 2.61 18.55 6.98
C VAL A 15 3.71 18.44 5.93
N THR A 16 3.83 19.38 5.02
CA THR A 16 4.93 19.46 4.05
C THR A 16 6.31 19.66 4.70
N GLN A 17 6.37 20.31 5.87
CA GLN A 17 7.61 20.44 6.64
C GLN A 17 7.97 19.20 7.45
N ILE A 18 6.96 18.37 7.79
CA ILE A 18 7.15 17.15 8.61
C ILE A 18 7.59 15.94 7.76
N ALA A 19 7.27 15.94 6.48
CA ALA A 19 7.62 14.85 5.55
C ALA A 19 8.04 15.41 4.17
N PRO A 20 9.12 16.18 4.10
CA PRO A 20 9.55 16.84 2.85
C PRO A 20 9.91 15.88 1.72
N ASN A 21 10.08 14.60 2.03
CA ASN A 21 10.51 13.56 1.09
C ASN A 21 9.36 12.73 0.50
N LEU A 22 8.11 12.99 0.88
CA LEU A 22 6.94 12.32 0.33
C LEU A 22 6.43 13.12 -0.88
N SER A 23 7.12 12.95 -1.99
CA SER A 23 6.76 13.49 -3.30
C SER A 23 6.13 12.42 -4.20
N ALA A 24 5.58 12.84 -5.35
CA ALA A 24 5.15 11.92 -6.39
C ALA A 24 6.26 10.93 -6.80
N ALA A 25 7.51 11.39 -6.89
CA ALA A 25 8.67 10.54 -7.18
C ALA A 25 8.87 9.43 -6.14
N PHE A 26 8.60 9.72 -4.87
CA PHE A 26 8.64 8.73 -3.79
C PHE A 26 7.59 7.62 -3.99
N VAL A 27 6.36 7.99 -4.36
CA VAL A 27 5.27 7.01 -4.59
C VAL A 27 5.62 6.07 -5.74
N HIS A 28 6.13 6.61 -6.84
CA HIS A 28 6.60 5.81 -7.98
C HIS A 28 7.76 4.89 -7.58
N GLN A 29 8.75 5.41 -6.83
CA GLN A 29 9.86 4.60 -6.35
C GLN A 29 9.41 3.47 -5.42
N ALA A 30 8.44 3.72 -4.54
CA ALA A 30 7.87 2.70 -3.67
C ALA A 30 7.18 1.60 -4.48
N LEU A 31 6.39 1.97 -5.49
CA LEU A 31 5.75 1.03 -6.39
C LEU A 31 6.78 0.23 -7.21
N ASP A 32 7.78 0.88 -7.80
CA ASP A 32 8.85 0.21 -8.54
C ASP A 32 9.56 -0.83 -7.67
N LYS A 33 9.94 -0.45 -6.45
CA LYS A 33 10.62 -1.36 -5.52
C LYS A 33 9.70 -2.48 -5.03
N ALA A 34 8.41 -2.24 -4.90
CA ALA A 34 7.43 -3.27 -4.60
C ALA A 34 7.35 -4.32 -5.71
N ILE A 35 7.32 -3.87 -6.98
CA ILE A 35 7.23 -4.74 -8.15
C ILE A 35 8.53 -5.49 -8.39
N THR A 36 9.68 -4.79 -8.42
CA THR A 36 10.98 -5.37 -8.77
C THR A 36 11.67 -6.09 -7.61
N GLY A 37 11.35 -5.71 -6.37
CA GLY A 37 12.03 -6.17 -5.17
C GLY A 37 13.13 -5.22 -4.69
N VAL A 38 13.66 -5.49 -3.48
CA VAL A 38 14.73 -4.68 -2.84
C VAL A 38 15.69 -5.59 -2.12
N GLY A 39 16.94 -5.62 -2.53
CA GLY A 39 17.96 -6.45 -1.91
C GLY A 39 17.58 -7.93 -1.92
N ARG A 40 17.38 -8.54 -0.76
CA ARG A 40 16.93 -9.93 -0.63
C ARG A 40 15.42 -10.12 -0.68
N LEU A 41 14.65 -9.03 -0.68
CA LEU A 41 13.19 -9.07 -0.77
C LEU A 41 12.79 -9.25 -2.23
N PRO A 42 12.20 -10.39 -2.63
CA PRO A 42 11.78 -10.65 -4.00
C PRO A 42 10.69 -9.67 -4.44
N GLY A 43 10.50 -9.46 -5.72
CA GLY A 43 9.41 -8.66 -6.27
C GLY A 43 8.03 -9.22 -5.92
N ALA A 44 7.01 -8.38 -6.08
CA ALA A 44 5.63 -8.73 -5.72
C ALA A 44 5.13 -9.98 -6.43
N ALA A 45 5.40 -10.12 -7.74
CA ALA A 45 5.01 -11.28 -8.54
C ALA A 45 5.61 -12.58 -7.99
N ALA A 46 6.93 -12.62 -7.81
CA ALA A 46 7.62 -13.83 -7.32
C ALA A 46 7.16 -14.23 -5.91
N ALA A 47 6.87 -13.25 -5.05
CA ALA A 47 6.35 -13.52 -3.71
C ALA A 47 4.92 -14.05 -3.74
N ALA A 48 4.07 -13.52 -4.61
CA ALA A 48 2.70 -13.96 -4.78
C ALA A 48 2.62 -15.36 -5.43
N ASP A 49 3.45 -15.61 -6.45
CA ASP A 49 3.56 -16.94 -7.09
C ASP A 49 4.00 -18.00 -6.07
N LYS A 50 4.87 -17.67 -5.13
CA LYS A 50 5.26 -18.56 -4.04
C LYS A 50 4.06 -18.91 -3.15
N GLN A 51 3.27 -17.91 -2.74
CA GLN A 51 2.05 -18.16 -1.94
C GLN A 51 1.04 -19.03 -2.71
N LEU A 52 0.88 -18.80 -4.00
CA LEU A 52 0.01 -19.60 -4.84
C LEU A 52 0.49 -21.06 -4.93
N ALA A 53 1.81 -21.26 -5.07
CA ALA A 53 2.40 -22.60 -5.10
C ALA A 53 2.26 -23.34 -3.77
N GLU A 54 2.39 -22.65 -2.64
CA GLU A 54 2.19 -23.18 -1.29
C GLU A 54 0.73 -23.60 -1.03
N ASN A 55 -0.21 -23.05 -1.81
CA ASN A 55 -1.63 -23.39 -1.79
C ASN A 55 -2.08 -24.25 -2.98
N ASP A 56 -1.20 -25.06 -3.56
CA ASP A 56 -1.51 -25.99 -4.67
C ASP A 56 -2.17 -25.32 -5.88
N GLY A 57 -1.95 -24.02 -6.07
CA GLY A 57 -2.53 -23.22 -7.15
C GLY A 57 -3.96 -22.74 -6.87
N ASP A 58 -4.44 -22.86 -5.63
CA ASP A 58 -5.71 -22.28 -5.20
C ASP A 58 -5.55 -20.74 -5.12
N LEU A 59 -6.20 -20.05 -6.04
CA LEU A 59 -6.07 -18.61 -6.20
C LEU A 59 -6.62 -17.84 -5.00
N ASP A 60 -7.72 -18.29 -4.41
CA ASP A 60 -8.36 -17.59 -3.30
C ASP A 60 -7.54 -17.75 -2.02
N ARG A 61 -7.03 -18.95 -1.76
CA ARG A 61 -6.12 -19.20 -0.64
C ARG A 61 -4.79 -18.45 -0.80
N GLY A 62 -4.19 -18.52 -2.00
CA GLY A 62 -2.95 -17.78 -2.29
C GLY A 62 -3.12 -16.27 -2.13
N THR A 63 -4.25 -15.71 -2.57
CA THR A 63 -4.58 -14.29 -2.36
C THR A 63 -4.77 -13.97 -0.88
N HIS A 64 -5.46 -14.82 -0.15
CA HIS A 64 -5.64 -14.68 1.29
C HIS A 64 -4.29 -14.63 2.04
N ASP A 65 -3.39 -15.55 1.72
CA ASP A 65 -2.05 -15.61 2.32
C ASP A 65 -1.20 -14.38 1.97
N VAL A 66 -1.31 -13.86 0.74
CA VAL A 66 -0.68 -12.59 0.37
C VAL A 66 -1.17 -11.48 1.29
N ILE A 67 -2.48 -11.37 1.52
CA ILE A 67 -3.06 -10.35 2.40
C ILE A 67 -2.55 -10.54 3.84
N GLU A 68 -2.71 -11.74 4.41
CA GLU A 68 -2.32 -12.01 5.80
C GLU A 68 -0.84 -11.71 6.08
N ASN A 69 0.06 -12.16 5.21
CA ASN A 69 1.48 -11.93 5.39
C ASN A 69 1.82 -10.44 5.40
N HIS A 70 1.21 -9.65 4.51
CA HIS A 70 1.46 -8.21 4.48
C HIS A 70 0.80 -7.46 5.64
N VAL A 71 -0.35 -7.92 6.12
CA VAL A 71 -0.98 -7.41 7.35
C VAL A 71 -0.08 -7.64 8.56
N ARG A 72 0.52 -8.83 8.69
CA ARG A 72 1.51 -9.13 9.74
C ARG A 72 2.75 -8.24 9.64
N TYR A 73 3.29 -8.03 8.44
CA TYR A 73 4.43 -7.14 8.23
C TYR A 73 4.10 -5.69 8.58
N ALA A 74 2.92 -5.19 8.21
CA ALA A 74 2.48 -3.86 8.54
C ALA A 74 2.31 -3.67 10.05
N GLY A 75 1.75 -4.66 10.74
CA GLY A 75 1.63 -4.67 12.21
C GLY A 75 2.99 -4.65 12.90
N LEU A 76 3.91 -5.52 12.49
CA LEU A 76 5.28 -5.57 13.04
C LEU A 76 6.02 -4.25 12.83
N GLN A 77 5.90 -3.65 11.64
CA GLN A 77 6.50 -2.36 11.35
C GLN A 77 5.87 -1.25 12.19
N GLY A 78 4.54 -1.22 12.32
CA GLY A 78 3.84 -0.26 13.16
C GLY A 78 4.27 -0.35 14.62
N PHE A 79 4.47 -1.57 15.14
CA PHE A 79 5.01 -1.80 16.47
C PHE A 79 6.44 -1.27 16.62
N ALA A 80 7.34 -1.64 15.71
CA ALA A 80 8.74 -1.24 15.74
C ALA A 80 8.93 0.28 15.69
N THR A 81 8.15 0.98 14.85
CA THR A 81 8.23 2.43 14.72
C THR A 81 7.68 3.20 15.92
N ASN A 82 6.80 2.59 16.71
CA ASN A 82 6.17 3.24 17.87
C ASN A 82 6.85 2.95 19.21
N ILE A 83 7.70 1.92 19.34
CA ILE A 83 8.48 1.66 20.56
C ILE A 83 9.71 2.57 20.69
N GLY A 84 9.90 3.49 19.76
CA GLY A 84 10.90 4.55 19.93
C GLY A 84 12.33 4.12 19.65
N GLY A 85 12.59 3.66 18.51
CA GLY A 85 13.95 3.62 18.09
C GLY A 85 14.38 2.30 17.46
N LEU A 86 14.89 2.46 16.28
CA LEU A 86 16.01 1.70 15.74
C LEU A 86 15.92 0.16 15.88
N VAL A 87 14.80 -0.43 15.60
CA VAL A 87 14.91 -1.68 14.93
C VAL A 87 15.19 -1.34 13.47
N THR A 88 16.44 -1.11 13.18
CA THR A 88 16.98 -1.27 11.85
C THR A 88 16.66 -2.71 11.47
N MET A 89 15.46 -2.95 10.97
CA MET A 89 15.27 -4.09 10.11
C MET A 89 16.35 -3.95 9.06
N ALA A 90 17.21 -4.95 8.96
CA ALA A 90 18.30 -5.03 7.99
C ALA A 90 17.76 -5.16 6.54
N PHE A 91 16.72 -4.42 6.25
CA PHE A 91 16.29 -4.12 4.91
C PHE A 91 17.00 -2.83 4.53
N THR A 92 17.93 -2.92 3.63
CA THR A 92 18.52 -1.79 2.91
C THR A 92 17.46 -1.14 2.03
N VAL A 93 16.38 -0.66 2.69
CA VAL A 93 15.38 0.19 2.05
C VAL A 93 15.99 1.59 2.03
N PRO A 94 16.09 2.24 0.89
CA PRO A 94 16.55 3.63 0.83
C PRO A 94 15.80 4.46 1.88
N THR A 95 16.51 5.29 2.61
CA THR A 95 16.01 6.10 3.74
C THR A 95 14.75 6.92 3.45
N ASN A 96 14.40 7.05 2.17
CA ASN A 96 13.27 7.84 1.67
C ASN A 96 11.97 7.06 1.49
N ILE A 97 11.96 5.73 1.67
CA ILE A 97 10.75 4.90 1.48
C ILE A 97 10.24 4.48 2.85
N THR A 98 9.03 4.90 3.22
CA THR A 98 8.39 4.37 4.42
C THR A 98 8.04 2.90 4.16
N GLY A 99 8.49 2.01 5.06
CA GLY A 99 8.28 0.57 4.89
C GLY A 99 6.81 0.21 4.71
N LEU A 100 5.88 0.97 5.30
CA LEU A 100 4.44 0.74 5.15
C LEU A 100 3.95 0.94 3.71
N ALA A 101 4.39 2.01 3.02
CA ALA A 101 4.03 2.24 1.62
C ALA A 101 4.54 1.08 0.74
N LEU A 102 5.78 0.64 0.96
CA LEU A 102 6.35 -0.50 0.24
C LEU A 102 5.56 -1.80 0.51
N ILE A 103 5.20 -2.08 1.77
CA ILE A 103 4.41 -3.25 2.15
C ILE A 103 3.05 -3.23 1.45
N GLN A 104 2.36 -2.09 1.47
CA GLN A 104 1.03 -1.96 0.86
C GLN A 104 1.11 -2.04 -0.67
N CYS A 105 2.05 -1.33 -1.33
CA CYS A 105 2.26 -1.46 -2.78
C CYS A 105 2.54 -2.91 -3.18
N ARG A 106 3.38 -3.62 -2.41
CA ARG A 106 3.75 -5.00 -2.69
C ARG A 106 2.56 -5.96 -2.55
N MET A 107 1.74 -5.79 -1.52
CA MET A 107 0.52 -6.56 -1.34
C MET A 107 -0.43 -6.38 -2.52
N VAL A 108 -0.72 -5.13 -2.87
CA VAL A 108 -1.64 -4.80 -3.97
C VAL A 108 -1.10 -5.36 -5.29
N ALA A 109 0.17 -5.12 -5.59
CA ALA A 109 0.80 -5.64 -6.81
C ALA A 109 0.78 -7.18 -6.87
N GLY A 110 1.01 -7.86 -5.74
CA GLY A 110 0.93 -9.32 -5.64
C GLY A 110 -0.47 -9.85 -5.96
N ILE A 111 -1.52 -9.27 -5.38
CA ILE A 111 -2.91 -9.66 -5.65
C ILE A 111 -3.26 -9.42 -7.13
N VAL A 112 -2.94 -8.23 -7.66
CA VAL A 112 -3.19 -7.84 -9.05
C VAL A 112 -2.48 -8.79 -10.02
N HIS A 113 -1.23 -9.19 -9.70
CA HIS A 113 -0.49 -10.21 -10.45
C HIS A 113 -1.21 -11.56 -10.43
N LEU A 114 -1.65 -12.04 -9.28
CA LEU A 114 -2.40 -13.30 -9.17
C LEU A 114 -3.71 -13.26 -9.98
N ARG A 115 -4.35 -12.11 -10.07
CA ARG A 115 -5.55 -11.91 -10.91
C ARG A 115 -5.24 -11.83 -12.41
N GLY A 116 -3.96 -11.89 -12.82
CA GLY A 116 -3.54 -11.99 -14.23
C GLY A 116 -3.28 -10.66 -14.93
N TYR A 117 -3.09 -9.59 -14.19
CA TYR A 117 -2.73 -8.29 -14.74
C TYR A 117 -1.21 -8.16 -14.86
N ASP A 118 -0.76 -7.46 -15.90
CA ASP A 118 0.65 -7.17 -16.13
C ASP A 118 1.08 -5.99 -15.25
N LEU A 119 2.09 -6.20 -14.41
CA LEU A 119 2.62 -5.17 -13.51
C LEU A 119 3.48 -4.13 -14.20
N ASP A 120 3.93 -4.40 -15.43
CA ASP A 120 4.69 -3.44 -16.25
C ASP A 120 3.77 -2.50 -17.03
N ASP A 121 2.47 -2.83 -17.15
CA ASP A 121 1.48 -1.97 -17.81
C ASP A 121 1.23 -0.70 -16.96
N PRO A 122 1.42 0.51 -17.55
CA PRO A 122 1.18 1.77 -16.85
C PRO A 122 -0.23 1.91 -16.27
N ARG A 123 -1.24 1.32 -16.92
CA ARG A 123 -2.64 1.32 -16.45
C ARG A 123 -2.81 0.47 -15.20
N THR A 124 -2.19 -0.69 -15.18
CA THR A 124 -2.16 -1.55 -13.99
C THR A 124 -1.45 -0.85 -12.83
N ARG A 125 -0.36 -0.15 -13.10
CA ARG A 125 0.38 0.63 -12.08
C ARG A 125 -0.47 1.77 -11.52
N ALA A 126 -1.19 2.51 -12.36
CA ALA A 126 -2.14 3.54 -11.93
C ALA A 126 -3.26 2.94 -11.07
N ALA A 127 -3.81 1.80 -11.47
CA ALA A 127 -4.83 1.09 -10.71
C ALA A 127 -4.33 0.61 -9.34
N ILE A 128 -3.09 0.13 -9.25
CA ILE A 128 -2.44 -0.23 -7.97
C ILE A 128 -2.37 1.00 -7.05
N LEU A 129 -1.95 2.15 -7.58
CA LEU A 129 -1.90 3.39 -6.81
C LEU A 129 -3.28 3.84 -6.33
N THR A 130 -4.30 3.69 -7.16
CA THR A 130 -5.69 3.99 -6.76
C THR A 130 -6.12 3.18 -5.54
N CYS A 131 -5.73 1.91 -5.46
CA CYS A 131 -6.07 1.04 -4.32
C CYS A 131 -5.41 1.46 -2.99
N LEU A 132 -4.36 2.28 -3.02
CA LEU A 132 -3.73 2.80 -1.81
C LEU A 132 -4.51 3.96 -1.18
N LEU A 133 -5.44 4.55 -1.91
CA LEU A 133 -6.32 5.59 -1.42
C LEU A 133 -7.43 4.98 -0.55
N ASP A 134 -7.94 5.76 0.40
CA ASP A 134 -9.14 5.38 1.13
C ASP A 134 -10.35 5.39 0.18
N GLU A 135 -11.26 4.45 0.33
CA GLU A 135 -12.49 4.33 -0.47
C GLU A 135 -13.29 5.63 -0.49
N ASP A 136 -13.33 6.37 0.64
CA ASP A 136 -13.98 7.68 0.71
C ASP A 136 -13.27 8.74 -0.15
N ARG A 137 -11.95 8.63 -0.32
CA ARG A 137 -11.20 9.49 -1.22
C ARG A 137 -11.44 9.13 -2.67
N ILE A 138 -11.42 7.85 -2.99
CA ILE A 138 -11.71 7.36 -4.35
C ILE A 138 -13.07 7.88 -4.81
N LYS A 139 -14.10 7.81 -3.95
CA LYS A 139 -15.44 8.33 -4.25
C LYS A 139 -15.51 9.85 -4.47
N LYS A 140 -14.58 10.61 -3.90
CA LYS A 140 -14.49 12.08 -4.06
C LYS A 140 -13.68 12.50 -5.27
N LEU A 141 -12.79 11.64 -5.73
CA LEU A 141 -12.06 11.85 -6.97
C LEU A 141 -13.00 11.49 -8.11
N VAL A 142 -13.14 12.39 -9.07
CA VAL A 142 -13.85 12.10 -10.32
C VAL A 142 -12.93 11.22 -11.16
N LEU A 143 -12.87 9.94 -10.82
CA LEU A 143 -12.07 8.96 -11.54
C LEU A 143 -12.87 8.42 -12.74
N PRO A 144 -12.19 8.05 -13.85
CA PRO A 144 -12.85 7.50 -15.03
C PRO A 144 -13.40 6.09 -14.82
N GLY A 145 -13.25 5.51 -13.61
CA GLY A 145 -13.73 4.17 -13.29
C GLY A 145 -13.13 3.60 -12.01
N THR A 146 -13.47 2.35 -11.73
CA THR A 146 -12.89 1.55 -10.65
C THR A 146 -11.41 1.22 -10.95
N PRO A 147 -10.62 0.78 -9.96
CA PRO A 147 -9.24 0.33 -10.21
C PRO A 147 -9.14 -0.73 -11.30
N MET A 148 -10.06 -1.68 -11.36
CA MET A 148 -10.09 -2.71 -12.40
C MET A 148 -10.36 -2.11 -13.79
N GLU A 149 -11.29 -1.16 -13.90
CA GLU A 149 -11.60 -0.46 -15.16
C GLU A 149 -10.41 0.37 -15.62
N ILE A 150 -9.71 1.06 -14.71
CA ILE A 150 -8.48 1.79 -15.00
C ILE A 150 -7.40 0.83 -15.55
N ALA A 151 -7.20 -0.33 -14.91
CA ALA A 151 -6.24 -1.34 -15.36
C ALA A 151 -6.60 -1.97 -16.71
N SER A 152 -7.87 -1.93 -17.10
CA SER A 152 -8.42 -2.51 -18.32
C SER A 152 -8.71 -1.49 -19.40
N ALA A 153 -8.49 -0.19 -19.15
CA ALA A 153 -8.75 0.89 -20.10
C ALA A 153 -7.98 0.70 -21.40
N GLN A 154 -8.56 1.12 -22.53
CA GLN A 154 -7.89 1.01 -23.83
C GLN A 154 -6.76 2.02 -23.99
N VAL A 155 -6.86 3.17 -23.34
CA VAL A 155 -5.89 4.27 -23.43
C VAL A 155 -5.38 4.61 -22.03
N PHE A 156 -4.06 4.79 -21.92
CA PHE A 156 -3.43 5.30 -20.70
C PHE A 156 -3.54 6.81 -20.63
N ASP A 157 -4.08 7.32 -19.53
CA ASP A 157 -4.15 8.76 -19.25
C ASP A 157 -3.03 9.16 -18.30
N SER A 158 -2.04 9.88 -18.80
CA SER A 158 -0.90 10.38 -18.03
C SER A 158 -1.29 11.45 -17.01
N THR A 159 -2.34 12.23 -17.30
CA THR A 159 -2.87 13.25 -16.38
C THR A 159 -3.51 12.59 -15.17
N LEU A 160 -4.30 11.53 -15.43
CA LEU A 160 -4.88 10.70 -14.37
C LEU A 160 -3.78 10.11 -13.48
N ASN A 161 -2.73 9.54 -14.07
CA ASN A 161 -1.63 8.96 -13.31
C ASN A 161 -0.93 10.00 -12.42
N THR A 162 -0.70 11.20 -12.91
CA THR A 162 -0.12 12.30 -12.13
C THR A 162 -1.03 12.70 -10.97
N THR A 163 -2.33 12.82 -11.22
CA THR A 163 -3.32 13.14 -10.20
C THR A 163 -3.35 12.08 -9.11
N LEU A 164 -3.45 10.81 -9.49
CA LEU A 164 -3.44 9.68 -8.55
C LEU A 164 -2.17 9.64 -7.71
N THR A 165 -1.01 9.84 -8.34
CA THR A 165 0.27 9.84 -7.62
C THR A 165 0.34 10.94 -6.57
N ASN A 166 -0.13 12.14 -6.88
CA ASN A 166 -0.18 13.27 -5.95
C ASN A 166 -1.17 13.01 -4.80
N GLU A 167 -2.33 12.43 -5.09
CA GLU A 167 -3.31 12.08 -4.06
C GLU A 167 -2.78 10.98 -3.13
N VAL A 168 -2.12 9.96 -3.65
CA VAL A 168 -1.48 8.91 -2.85
C VAL A 168 -0.38 9.50 -1.97
N ALA A 169 0.46 10.39 -2.50
CA ALA A 169 1.48 11.08 -1.73
C ALA A 169 0.85 11.88 -0.58
N SER A 170 -0.21 12.66 -0.85
CA SER A 170 -0.96 13.42 0.15
C SER A 170 -1.56 12.51 1.23
N GLU A 171 -2.12 11.37 0.85
CA GLU A 171 -2.69 10.42 1.79
C GLU A 171 -1.63 9.79 2.71
N LEU A 172 -0.50 9.37 2.15
CA LEU A 172 0.63 8.83 2.92
C LEU A 172 1.18 9.85 3.91
N ILE A 173 1.30 11.12 3.50
CA ILE A 173 1.69 12.23 4.38
C ILE A 173 0.68 12.39 5.52
N THR A 174 -0.60 12.40 5.21
CA THR A 174 -1.68 12.57 6.20
C THR A 174 -1.67 11.44 7.23
N ARG A 175 -1.47 10.20 6.79
CA ARG A 175 -1.34 9.04 7.68
C ARG A 175 -0.10 9.12 8.56
N ALA A 176 1.04 9.53 7.99
CA ALA A 176 2.29 9.68 8.75
C ALA A 176 2.17 10.79 9.82
N ALA A 177 1.54 11.93 9.49
CA ALA A 177 1.30 13.01 10.43
C ALA A 177 0.34 12.61 11.56
N GLY A 178 -0.74 11.91 11.22
CA GLY A 178 -1.69 11.39 12.22
C GLY A 178 -1.04 10.45 13.23
N LYS A 179 -0.14 9.58 12.76
CA LYS A 179 0.65 8.70 13.65
C LYS A 179 1.55 9.48 14.61
N ARG A 180 2.27 10.49 14.12
CA ARG A 180 3.16 11.31 14.97
C ARG A 180 2.38 12.02 16.07
N LEU A 181 1.19 12.53 15.77
CA LEU A 181 0.33 13.13 16.77
C LEU A 181 -0.13 12.12 17.83
N ALA A 182 -0.56 10.94 17.41
CA ALA A 182 -0.98 9.87 18.33
C ALA A 182 0.18 9.42 19.24
N THR A 183 1.39 9.29 18.71
CA THR A 183 2.59 8.91 19.48
C THR A 183 3.04 10.01 20.43
N THR A 184 2.86 11.28 20.08
CA THR A 184 3.20 12.42 20.96
C THR A 184 2.27 12.46 22.17
N ILE A 185 0.99 12.17 21.98
CA ILE A 185 0.01 12.10 23.07
C ILE A 185 0.24 10.83 23.92
N GLY A 186 0.65 9.72 23.29
CA GLY A 186 0.88 8.41 23.93
C GLY A 186 2.27 8.22 24.56
N ARG A 187 3.16 9.22 24.54
CA ARG A 187 4.55 9.11 25.07
C ARG A 187 4.66 8.74 26.54
N ARG A 188 3.56 8.80 27.30
CA ARG A 188 3.54 8.36 28.71
C ARG A 188 3.49 6.83 28.90
N THR A 189 3.19 6.06 27.85
CA THR A 189 3.13 4.59 27.90
C THR A 189 3.59 3.98 26.56
N PRO A 190 4.92 3.73 26.39
CA PRO A 190 5.50 3.27 25.10
C PRO A 190 4.87 1.98 24.57
N VAL A 191 4.52 1.05 25.44
CA VAL A 191 3.92 -0.25 25.06
C VAL A 191 2.52 -0.07 24.47
N VAL A 192 1.70 0.81 25.06
CA VAL A 192 0.33 1.08 24.57
C VAL A 192 0.39 1.75 23.20
N GLY A 193 1.31 2.70 23.00
CA GLY A 193 1.53 3.36 21.72
C GLY A 193 1.96 2.38 20.62
N GLY A 194 2.81 1.40 20.94
CA GLY A 194 3.25 0.34 20.03
C GLY A 194 2.11 -0.55 19.55
N VAL A 195 1.28 -1.03 20.47
CA VAL A 195 0.13 -1.90 20.15
C VAL A 195 -0.91 -1.16 19.31
N VAL A 196 -1.23 0.09 19.66
CA VAL A 196 -2.19 0.92 18.89
C VAL A 196 -1.68 1.20 17.49
N GLY A 197 -0.40 1.52 17.33
CA GLY A 197 0.21 1.75 16.01
C GLY A 197 0.24 0.50 15.14
N ALA A 198 0.61 -0.64 15.73
CA ALA A 198 0.59 -1.94 15.05
C ALA A 198 -0.81 -2.31 14.56
N SER A 199 -1.81 -2.16 15.42
CA SER A 199 -3.20 -2.47 15.08
C SER A 199 -3.74 -1.56 13.98
N ALA A 200 -3.41 -0.26 14.00
CA ALA A 200 -3.85 0.68 12.99
C ALA A 200 -3.26 0.36 11.62
N ASP A 201 -1.95 0.07 11.54
CA ASP A 201 -1.29 -0.26 10.27
C ASP A 201 -1.75 -1.60 9.70
N ALA A 202 -1.89 -2.60 10.56
CA ALA A 202 -2.43 -3.90 10.19
C ALA A 202 -3.87 -3.76 9.67
N PHE A 203 -4.72 -3.00 10.36
CA PHE A 203 -6.12 -2.79 9.97
C PHE A 203 -6.26 -2.07 8.64
N VAL A 204 -5.51 -0.98 8.42
CA VAL A 204 -5.52 -0.26 7.14
C VAL A 204 -5.03 -1.15 6.01
N THR A 205 -3.96 -1.91 6.23
CA THR A 205 -3.41 -2.84 5.24
C THR A 205 -4.43 -3.95 4.91
N TRP A 206 -5.10 -4.49 5.92
CA TRP A 206 -6.19 -5.46 5.73
C TRP A 206 -7.35 -4.87 4.91
N LYS A 207 -7.80 -3.65 5.21
CA LYS A 207 -8.85 -2.96 4.43
C LYS A 207 -8.46 -2.83 2.96
N ILE A 208 -7.24 -2.39 2.69
CA ILE A 208 -6.71 -2.27 1.32
C ILE A 208 -6.71 -3.65 0.64
N GLY A 209 -6.19 -4.68 1.28
CA GLY A 209 -6.14 -6.04 0.73
C GLY A 209 -7.52 -6.57 0.37
N ARG A 210 -8.51 -6.42 1.27
CA ARG A 210 -9.89 -6.84 1.03
C ARG A 210 -10.59 -6.03 -0.06
N TYR A 211 -10.26 -4.75 -0.20
CA TYR A 211 -10.75 -3.92 -1.28
C TYR A 211 -10.23 -4.41 -2.63
N VAL A 212 -8.91 -4.62 -2.74
CA VAL A 212 -8.27 -5.12 -3.97
C VAL A 212 -8.79 -6.49 -4.38
N ASP A 213 -8.97 -7.39 -3.42
CA ASP A 213 -9.51 -8.73 -3.64
C ASP A 213 -10.92 -8.70 -4.27
N ARG A 214 -11.76 -7.73 -3.87
CA ARG A 214 -13.09 -7.55 -4.43
C ARG A 214 -13.09 -6.85 -5.79
N GLU A 215 -12.18 -5.87 -5.98
CA GLU A 215 -12.15 -5.05 -7.19
C GLU A 215 -11.51 -5.74 -8.38
N PHE A 216 -10.47 -6.56 -8.15
CA PHE A 216 -9.75 -7.21 -9.23
C PHE A 216 -10.24 -8.65 -9.44
N LEU A 217 -11.16 -8.82 -10.36
CA LEU A 217 -11.61 -10.15 -10.77
C LEU A 217 -10.52 -10.85 -11.61
N PRO A 218 -10.41 -12.18 -11.52
CA PRO A 218 -9.47 -12.95 -12.34
C PRO A 218 -9.71 -12.71 -13.83
N ARG A 219 -8.65 -12.40 -14.59
CA ARG A 219 -8.73 -12.32 -16.04
C ARG A 219 -8.94 -13.70 -16.64
N ALA A 220 -9.91 -13.84 -17.54
CA ALA A 220 -10.14 -15.07 -18.28
C ALA A 220 -8.88 -15.44 -19.10
N GLY A 221 -8.45 -16.70 -18.98
CA GLY A 221 -7.34 -17.25 -19.78
C GLY A 221 -6.04 -17.53 -19.02
N ARG A 222 -5.86 -17.08 -17.79
CA ARG A 222 -4.69 -17.46 -16.99
C ARG A 222 -4.97 -18.77 -16.24
N GLN A 223 -4.83 -19.91 -16.93
CA GLN A 223 -4.76 -21.20 -16.26
C GLN A 223 -3.38 -21.35 -15.61
N TRP A 224 -3.30 -21.30 -14.30
CA TRP A 224 -2.11 -21.68 -13.57
C TRP A 224 -1.87 -23.18 -13.81
N ARG A 225 -0.90 -23.49 -14.69
CA ARG A 225 -0.50 -24.88 -14.90
C ARG A 225 0.08 -25.42 -13.60
N LYS A 226 -0.62 -26.39 -13.00
CA LYS A 226 -0.03 -27.23 -11.95
C LYS A 226 1.29 -27.78 -12.52
N ARG A 227 2.43 -27.37 -11.96
CA ARG A 227 3.68 -28.11 -12.20
C ARG A 227 3.52 -29.45 -11.50
N ARG A 228 3.43 -30.49 -12.32
CA ARG A 228 3.54 -31.88 -11.85
C ARG A 228 4.96 -32.14 -11.39
#